data_e56bf381935edf8426cc82b627c96cb8
#
_entry.id   e56bf381935edf8426cc82b627c96cb8
#
_cell.length_a   1.000
_cell.length_b   1.000
_cell.length_c   1.000
_cell.angle_alpha   90.00
_cell.angle_beta   90.00
_cell.angle_gamma   90.00
#
_symmetry.space_group_name_H-M   'P 1'
#
loop_
_entity.id
_entity.type
_entity.pdbx_description
1 polymer ?
#
loop_
_entity_poly.entity_id
_entity_poly.type
_entity_poly.pdbx_seq_one_letter_code
_entity_poly.pdbx_strand_id
1 'polypeptide(L)'
;MTFLVNEQREQLRVAVAGQKRLAELPPGQLSRIERQTAGLGFRLQGLMQAQKWLPTMPGVRGRLSSSLCHRLAVGNPRVFVKNGFRESPNTAVHILLDSSGSMTDSGLMLANAVCYAVGKALQGIPGVNLGITAFPGANRAKRGTTVAPVLRHGEKLTTRFPEIAYGMTPMAESLWWGMQQMCLLRENRKIILIITDGEPDSIPAAQEAFKQAQKKGFECYGLGIMCSNIATLLPHASRVIETLPQLAPALFKLLEGALRRNA
;
A
#
# COMPACT_ATOMS: atom_id res chain seq x y z
N MET A 1 13.55 -19.22 -6.60
CA MET A 1 12.56 -19.60 -5.59
C MET A 1 13.23 -19.43 -4.23
N THR A 2 12.97 -18.32 -3.52
CA THR A 2 13.66 -18.03 -2.26
C THR A 2 12.81 -18.59 -1.13
N PHE A 3 13.37 -19.54 -0.39
CA PHE A 3 12.75 -20.06 0.82
C PHE A 3 13.30 -19.27 2.00
N LEU A 4 12.42 -18.70 2.81
CA LEU A 4 12.77 -18.11 4.09
C LEU A 4 12.41 -19.13 5.18
N VAL A 5 13.35 -19.46 6.02
CA VAL A 5 13.14 -20.36 7.17
C VAL A 5 12.93 -19.47 8.38
N ASN A 6 11.81 -19.61 9.07
CA ASN A 6 11.60 -19.01 10.38
C ASN A 6 12.17 -19.91 11.49
N GLU A 7 12.26 -19.43 12.71
CA GLU A 7 12.79 -20.15 13.86
C GLU A 7 12.03 -21.46 14.19
N GLN A 8 10.82 -21.62 13.63
CA GLN A 8 9.96 -22.80 13.80
C GLN A 8 10.03 -23.80 12.63
N ARG A 9 11.01 -23.64 11.70
CA ARG A 9 11.18 -24.49 10.50
C ARG A 9 10.00 -24.55 9.52
N GLU A 10 9.02 -23.68 9.63
CA GLU A 10 8.04 -23.51 8.56
C GLU A 10 8.68 -22.79 7.38
N GLN A 11 8.74 -23.46 6.24
CA GLN A 11 9.22 -22.85 4.99
C GLN A 11 8.19 -21.84 4.50
N LEU A 12 8.43 -20.55 4.73
CA LEU A 12 7.62 -19.49 4.15
C LEU A 12 7.84 -19.46 2.64
N ARG A 13 6.79 -19.72 1.90
CA ARG A 13 6.78 -19.62 0.44
C ARG A 13 6.19 -18.29 0.03
N VAL A 14 6.90 -17.55 -0.82
CA VAL A 14 6.32 -16.36 -1.47
C VAL A 14 5.21 -16.82 -2.40
N ALA A 15 4.06 -16.16 -2.36
CA ALA A 15 2.97 -16.45 -3.27
C ALA A 15 3.39 -16.26 -4.73
N VAL A 16 2.71 -16.96 -5.63
CA VAL A 16 2.96 -16.90 -7.08
C VAL A 16 1.76 -16.26 -7.76
N ALA A 17 1.99 -15.53 -8.84
CA ALA A 17 0.91 -14.99 -9.65
C ALA A 17 0.01 -16.11 -10.18
N GLY A 18 -1.25 -16.01 -9.84
CA GLY A 18 -2.34 -16.84 -10.34
C GLY A 18 -3.38 -15.96 -11.02
N GLN A 19 -4.57 -16.49 -11.18
CA GLN A 19 -5.71 -15.79 -11.77
C GLN A 19 -6.87 -15.78 -10.76
N LYS A 20 -7.77 -14.83 -10.90
CA LYS A 20 -9.05 -14.78 -10.22
C LYS A 20 -10.11 -14.27 -11.17
N ARG A 21 -11.33 -14.76 -11.04
CA ARG A 21 -12.45 -14.22 -11.79
C ARG A 21 -12.75 -12.81 -11.28
N LEU A 22 -12.65 -11.84 -12.19
CA LEU A 22 -12.93 -10.44 -11.91
C LEU A 22 -14.19 -10.04 -12.66
N ALA A 23 -15.11 -9.37 -11.96
CA ALA A 23 -16.31 -8.77 -12.54
C ALA A 23 -16.27 -7.26 -12.41
N GLU A 24 -16.96 -6.57 -13.28
CA GLU A 24 -17.11 -5.12 -13.20
C GLU A 24 -18.07 -4.75 -12.07
N LEU A 25 -17.70 -3.73 -11.30
CA LEU A 25 -18.61 -3.15 -10.32
C LEU A 25 -19.80 -2.51 -11.04
N PRO A 26 -21.05 -2.75 -10.58
CA PRO A 26 -22.22 -2.17 -11.19
C PRO A 26 -22.18 -0.63 -11.25
N PRO A 27 -22.59 0.01 -12.35
CA PRO A 27 -22.52 1.48 -12.49
C PRO A 27 -23.22 2.25 -11.37
N GLY A 28 -24.35 1.75 -10.87
CA GLY A 28 -25.05 2.33 -9.74
C GLY A 28 -24.25 2.28 -8.42
N GLN A 29 -23.47 1.22 -8.23
CA GLN A 29 -22.57 1.09 -7.09
C GLN A 29 -21.39 2.04 -7.21
N LEU A 30 -20.77 2.17 -8.38
CA LEU A 30 -19.69 3.11 -8.64
C LEU A 30 -20.08 4.54 -8.31
N SER A 31 -21.22 5.01 -8.81
CA SER A 31 -21.73 6.36 -8.54
C SER A 31 -22.03 6.59 -7.04
N ARG A 32 -22.44 5.56 -6.33
CA ARG A 32 -22.65 5.61 -4.87
C ARG A 32 -21.32 5.73 -4.14
N ILE A 33 -20.32 4.90 -4.50
CA ILE A 33 -18.99 4.92 -3.91
C ILE A 33 -18.36 6.30 -4.10
N GLU A 34 -18.36 6.83 -5.31
CA GLU A 34 -17.76 8.13 -5.64
C GLU A 34 -18.40 9.28 -4.85
N ARG A 35 -19.72 9.30 -4.70
CA ARG A 35 -20.41 10.30 -3.87
C ARG A 35 -20.04 10.20 -2.40
N GLN A 36 -19.98 8.99 -1.85
CA GLN A 36 -19.66 8.78 -0.42
C GLN A 36 -18.20 9.05 -0.08
N THR A 37 -17.32 9.02 -1.07
CA THR A 37 -15.86 9.17 -0.87
C THR A 37 -15.27 10.40 -1.58
N ALA A 38 -16.10 11.33 -2.04
CA ALA A 38 -15.69 12.50 -2.84
C ALA A 38 -14.57 13.33 -2.19
N GLY A 39 -14.53 13.48 -0.86
CA GLY A 39 -13.49 14.22 -0.16
C GLY A 39 -12.23 13.40 0.19
N LEU A 40 -12.20 12.11 -0.11
CA LEU A 40 -11.14 11.22 0.35
C LEU A 40 -9.78 11.56 -0.29
N GLY A 41 -9.76 11.83 -1.59
CA GLY A 41 -8.53 12.18 -2.33
C GLY A 41 -7.83 13.41 -1.76
N PHE A 42 -8.57 14.48 -1.51
CA PHE A 42 -8.03 15.71 -0.93
C PHE A 42 -7.41 15.47 0.46
N ARG A 43 -8.09 14.70 1.31
CA ARG A 43 -7.58 14.36 2.66
C ARG A 43 -6.33 13.48 2.60
N LEU A 44 -6.27 12.53 1.66
CA LEU A 44 -5.12 11.65 1.50
C LEU A 44 -3.92 12.36 0.88
N GLN A 45 -4.12 13.37 0.07
CA GLN A 45 -3.03 14.09 -0.61
C GLN A 45 -1.97 14.61 0.37
N GLY A 46 -2.39 15.26 1.45
CA GLY A 46 -1.48 15.74 2.49
C GLY A 46 -0.72 14.62 3.22
N LEU A 47 -1.36 13.45 3.36
CA LEU A 47 -0.77 12.29 4.05
C LEU A 47 0.19 11.48 3.17
N MET A 48 0.09 11.63 1.84
CA MET A 48 0.96 10.93 0.88
C MET A 48 2.23 11.72 0.54
N GLN A 49 2.43 12.88 1.13
CA GLN A 49 3.65 13.65 0.93
C GLN A 49 4.86 12.90 1.47
N ALA A 50 5.92 12.88 0.68
CA ALA A 50 7.22 12.36 1.06
C ALA A 50 8.27 13.44 0.83
N GLN A 51 9.27 13.51 1.68
CA GLN A 51 10.39 14.41 1.51
C GLN A 51 11.27 13.91 0.35
N LYS A 52 11.37 14.69 -0.71
CA LYS A 52 12.30 14.46 -1.81
C LYS A 52 13.51 15.35 -1.67
N TRP A 53 14.69 14.75 -1.55
CA TRP A 53 15.93 15.49 -1.65
C TRP A 53 16.06 16.10 -3.06
N LEU A 54 16.14 17.43 -3.12
CA LEU A 54 16.50 18.10 -4.35
C LEU A 54 18.04 18.11 -4.47
N PRO A 55 18.59 17.85 -5.67
CA PRO A 55 20.02 18.02 -5.88
C PRO A 55 20.41 19.44 -5.53
N THR A 56 21.53 19.56 -4.83
CA THR A 56 22.09 20.85 -4.40
C THR A 56 22.47 21.66 -5.61
N MET A 57 21.76 22.77 -5.86
CA MET A 57 22.06 23.65 -7.01
C MET A 57 22.93 24.82 -6.55
N PRO A 58 24.05 25.09 -7.26
CA PRO A 58 24.86 26.26 -7.00
C PRO A 58 24.08 27.54 -7.27
N GLY A 59 24.08 28.46 -6.32
CA GLY A 59 23.37 29.75 -6.40
C GLY A 59 24.21 30.90 -5.81
N VAL A 60 23.62 32.08 -5.85
CA VAL A 60 24.25 33.32 -5.29
C VAL A 60 23.80 33.59 -3.84
N ARG A 61 22.94 32.73 -3.26
CA ARG A 61 22.43 32.86 -1.89
C ARG A 61 22.29 31.45 -1.28
N GLY A 62 22.53 31.32 0.01
CA GLY A 62 22.42 30.07 0.75
C GLY A 62 23.64 29.81 1.65
N ARG A 63 23.95 28.56 1.93
CA ARG A 63 25.15 28.14 2.67
C ARG A 63 26.34 28.14 1.73
N LEU A 64 27.43 28.78 2.13
CA LEU A 64 28.69 28.75 1.37
C LEU A 64 29.20 27.30 1.26
N SER A 65 29.54 26.88 0.06
CA SER A 65 30.16 25.59 -0.21
C SER A 65 31.65 25.75 -0.45
N SER A 66 32.47 25.24 0.45
CA SER A 66 33.93 25.31 0.32
C SER A 66 34.44 24.66 -0.97
N SER A 67 33.81 23.61 -1.44
CA SER A 67 34.14 22.93 -2.70
C SER A 67 33.88 23.78 -3.95
N LEU A 68 33.06 24.81 -3.85
CA LEU A 68 32.71 25.71 -4.97
C LEU A 68 33.45 27.05 -4.90
N CYS A 69 34.23 27.32 -3.84
CA CYS A 69 34.90 28.59 -3.66
C CYS A 69 35.92 28.90 -4.77
N HIS A 70 36.50 27.90 -5.43
CA HIS A 70 37.37 28.08 -6.60
C HIS A 70 36.71 28.86 -7.74
N ARG A 71 35.38 28.85 -7.82
CA ARG A 71 34.62 29.59 -8.83
C ARG A 71 34.70 31.10 -8.69
N LEU A 72 34.97 31.61 -7.48
CA LEU A 72 35.17 33.04 -7.23
C LEU A 72 36.41 33.54 -7.95
N ALA A 73 37.46 32.74 -8.07
CA ALA A 73 38.68 33.09 -8.77
C ALA A 73 38.45 33.38 -10.28
N VAL A 74 37.39 32.79 -10.86
CA VAL A 74 36.99 33.01 -12.25
C VAL A 74 35.76 33.90 -12.38
N GLY A 75 35.46 34.71 -11.34
CA GLY A 75 34.38 35.70 -11.36
C GLY A 75 32.95 35.11 -11.28
N ASN A 76 32.78 33.81 -10.94
CA ASN A 76 31.45 33.21 -10.85
C ASN A 76 30.94 33.20 -9.39
N PRO A 77 29.92 34.01 -9.04
CA PRO A 77 29.43 34.14 -7.66
C PRO A 77 28.55 33.01 -7.21
N ARG A 78 28.31 31.94 -8.01
CA ARG A 78 27.46 30.80 -7.69
C ARG A 78 28.24 29.80 -6.84
N VAL A 79 28.58 30.19 -5.61
CA VAL A 79 29.32 29.41 -4.63
C VAL A 79 28.47 28.97 -3.41
N PHE A 80 27.25 29.47 -3.37
CA PHE A 80 26.30 29.10 -2.32
C PHE A 80 25.45 27.92 -2.74
N VAL A 81 25.11 27.06 -1.79
CA VAL A 81 24.23 25.92 -2.01
C VAL A 81 23.01 26.04 -1.11
N LYS A 82 21.86 25.74 -1.65
CA LYS A 82 20.63 25.55 -0.89
C LYS A 82 20.32 24.06 -0.87
N ASN A 83 20.30 23.49 0.31
CA ASN A 83 19.70 22.18 0.51
C ASN A 83 18.18 22.37 0.48
N GLY A 84 17.56 21.99 -0.62
CA GLY A 84 16.12 22.05 -0.75
C GLY A 84 15.51 20.68 -0.48
N PHE A 85 14.61 20.62 0.50
CA PHE A 85 13.63 19.53 0.56
C PHE A 85 12.39 20.07 -0.15
N ARG A 86 11.88 19.30 -1.10
CA ARG A 86 10.56 19.56 -1.64
C ARG A 86 9.67 18.43 -1.15
N GLU A 87 8.68 18.77 -0.37
CA GLU A 87 7.60 17.85 -0.07
C GLU A 87 6.78 17.66 -1.33
N SER A 88 6.78 16.45 -1.85
CA SER A 88 5.94 16.06 -2.97
C SER A 88 5.52 14.62 -2.76
N PRO A 89 4.33 14.22 -3.18
CA PRO A 89 3.96 12.82 -3.17
C PRO A 89 4.98 12.02 -3.97
N ASN A 90 5.58 11.03 -3.33
CA ASN A 90 6.52 10.08 -3.94
C ASN A 90 6.38 8.75 -3.17
N THR A 91 5.19 8.16 -3.30
CA THR A 91 4.74 7.07 -2.46
C THR A 91 4.21 5.94 -3.34
N ALA A 92 4.73 4.74 -3.15
CA ALA A 92 4.09 3.54 -3.67
C ALA A 92 3.12 2.99 -2.63
N VAL A 93 1.92 2.68 -3.05
CA VAL A 93 0.89 2.04 -2.22
C VAL A 93 0.50 0.72 -2.85
N HIS A 94 0.61 -0.37 -2.12
CA HIS A 94 0.15 -1.68 -2.55
C HIS A 94 -1.02 -2.14 -1.68
N ILE A 95 -2.18 -2.35 -2.28
CA ILE A 95 -3.36 -2.86 -1.58
C ILE A 95 -3.39 -4.38 -1.72
N LEU A 96 -3.42 -5.07 -0.58
CA LEU A 96 -3.69 -6.50 -0.50
C LEU A 96 -5.16 -6.68 -0.13
N LEU A 97 -5.95 -7.15 -1.08
CA LEU A 97 -7.38 -7.33 -0.95
C LEU A 97 -7.69 -8.79 -0.64
N ASP A 98 -8.19 -9.05 0.54
CA ASP A 98 -8.67 -10.36 0.92
C ASP A 98 -9.97 -10.69 0.19
N SER A 99 -10.05 -11.90 -0.31
CA SER A 99 -11.20 -12.49 -0.96
C SER A 99 -11.27 -13.98 -0.64
N SER A 100 -10.86 -14.34 0.58
CA SER A 100 -10.95 -15.68 1.15
C SER A 100 -12.40 -16.10 1.40
N GLY A 101 -12.59 -17.37 1.72
CA GLY A 101 -13.93 -17.93 1.91
C GLY A 101 -14.69 -17.40 3.15
N SER A 102 -14.00 -16.74 4.09
CA SER A 102 -14.62 -16.05 5.23
C SER A 102 -15.43 -14.82 4.81
N MET A 103 -15.00 -14.16 3.71
CA MET A 103 -15.70 -13.01 3.17
C MET A 103 -17.10 -13.41 2.72
N THR A 104 -18.11 -12.97 3.45
CA THR A 104 -19.50 -13.08 2.99
C THR A 104 -19.69 -12.24 1.72
N ASP A 105 -20.78 -12.47 0.97
CA ASP A 105 -21.08 -11.66 -0.23
C ASP A 105 -21.14 -10.17 0.09
N SER A 106 -21.73 -9.78 1.22
CA SER A 106 -21.77 -8.39 1.68
C SER A 106 -20.39 -7.86 2.09
N GLY A 107 -19.56 -8.69 2.73
CA GLY A 107 -18.19 -8.35 3.10
C GLY A 107 -17.31 -8.12 1.87
N LEU A 108 -17.34 -9.04 0.90
CA LEU A 108 -16.60 -8.91 -0.35
C LEU A 108 -17.04 -7.66 -1.15
N MET A 109 -18.35 -7.41 -1.23
CA MET A 109 -18.88 -6.20 -1.88
C MET A 109 -18.38 -4.93 -1.20
N LEU A 110 -18.35 -4.89 0.13
CA LEU A 110 -17.82 -3.75 0.89
C LEU A 110 -16.31 -3.62 0.68
N ALA A 111 -15.55 -4.71 0.74
CA ALA A 111 -14.10 -4.71 0.53
C ALA A 111 -13.72 -4.22 -0.88
N ASN A 112 -14.43 -4.69 -1.91
CA ASN A 112 -14.25 -4.22 -3.29
C ASN A 112 -14.58 -2.72 -3.41
N ALA A 113 -15.68 -2.26 -2.80
CA ALA A 113 -16.08 -0.85 -2.80
C ALA A 113 -15.03 0.02 -2.09
N VAL A 114 -14.51 -0.42 -0.96
CA VAL A 114 -13.44 0.23 -0.20
C VAL A 114 -12.15 0.28 -1.03
N CYS A 115 -11.76 -0.85 -1.63
CA CYS A 115 -10.56 -0.93 -2.45
C CYS A 115 -10.65 0.00 -3.67
N TYR A 116 -11.80 0.04 -4.36
CA TYR A 116 -12.03 0.99 -5.46
C TYR A 116 -11.98 2.45 -4.99
N ALA A 117 -12.65 2.78 -3.87
CA ALA A 117 -12.67 4.13 -3.33
C ALA A 117 -11.27 4.64 -2.97
N VAL A 118 -10.48 3.81 -2.27
CA VAL A 118 -9.09 4.12 -1.92
C VAL A 118 -8.24 4.25 -3.18
N GLY A 119 -8.38 3.30 -4.10
CA GLY A 119 -7.64 3.29 -5.36
C GLY A 119 -7.92 4.55 -6.20
N LYS A 120 -9.19 4.93 -6.33
CA LYS A 120 -9.62 6.15 -7.04
C LYS A 120 -9.05 7.42 -6.41
N ALA A 121 -9.12 7.50 -5.08
CA ALA A 121 -8.59 8.63 -4.33
C ALA A 121 -7.06 8.76 -4.47
N LEU A 122 -6.33 7.66 -4.37
CA LEU A 122 -4.86 7.64 -4.47
C LEU A 122 -4.38 7.88 -5.89
N GLN A 123 -5.03 7.32 -6.91
CA GLN A 123 -4.67 7.53 -8.30
C GLN A 123 -4.82 8.99 -8.74
N GLY A 124 -5.72 9.74 -8.10
CA GLY A 124 -5.88 11.18 -8.32
C GLY A 124 -4.74 12.04 -7.75
N ILE A 125 -3.82 11.48 -6.96
CA ILE A 125 -2.74 12.21 -6.31
C ILE A 125 -1.46 12.05 -7.16
N PRO A 126 -0.93 13.13 -7.76
CA PRO A 126 0.30 13.06 -8.55
C PRO A 126 1.47 12.53 -7.70
N GLY A 127 2.25 11.59 -8.24
CA GLY A 127 3.40 11.00 -7.54
C GLY A 127 3.06 9.84 -6.60
N VAL A 128 1.80 9.39 -6.59
CA VAL A 128 1.40 8.13 -5.96
C VAL A 128 1.31 7.03 -7.01
N ASN A 129 2.01 5.93 -6.75
CA ASN A 129 2.02 4.72 -7.59
C ASN A 129 1.24 3.62 -6.89
N LEU A 130 0.11 3.23 -7.46
CA LEU A 130 -0.82 2.27 -6.87
C LEU A 130 -0.68 0.88 -7.50
N GLY A 131 -0.69 -0.15 -6.67
CA GLY A 131 -0.86 -1.55 -7.06
C GLY A 131 -1.94 -2.21 -6.21
N ILE A 132 -2.66 -3.18 -6.76
CA ILE A 132 -3.71 -3.94 -6.07
C ILE A 132 -3.53 -5.42 -6.39
N THR A 133 -3.49 -6.25 -5.36
CA THR A 133 -3.43 -7.71 -5.51
C THR A 133 -4.50 -8.34 -4.61
N ALA A 134 -5.34 -9.18 -5.20
CA ALA A 134 -6.30 -9.98 -4.44
C ALA A 134 -5.67 -11.31 -4.01
N PHE A 135 -6.03 -11.78 -2.83
CA PHE A 135 -5.66 -13.10 -2.31
C PHE A 135 -6.86 -13.78 -1.64
N PRO A 136 -6.90 -15.12 -1.68
CA PRO A 136 -6.09 -16.00 -2.51
C PRO A 136 -6.42 -15.89 -4.01
N GLY A 137 -5.43 -16.22 -4.83
CA GLY A 137 -5.63 -16.47 -6.26
C GLY A 137 -6.00 -17.92 -6.54
N ALA A 138 -6.40 -18.22 -7.77
CA ALA A 138 -6.58 -19.58 -8.25
C ALA A 138 -5.42 -19.99 -9.17
N ASN A 139 -4.94 -21.20 -9.00
CA ASN A 139 -4.03 -21.81 -9.95
C ASN A 139 -4.36 -23.29 -10.11
N ARG A 140 -4.84 -23.67 -11.27
CA ARG A 140 -5.21 -25.06 -11.59
C ARG A 140 -4.01 -25.99 -11.78
N ALA A 141 -2.80 -25.45 -11.97
CA ALA A 141 -1.66 -26.22 -12.45
C ALA A 141 -0.49 -26.34 -11.46
N LYS A 142 -0.47 -25.59 -10.36
CA LYS A 142 0.70 -25.55 -9.45
C LYS A 142 0.31 -25.73 -7.98
N ARG A 143 1.10 -26.57 -7.29
CA ARG A 143 1.08 -26.64 -5.84
C ARG A 143 1.70 -25.35 -5.25
N GLY A 144 0.98 -24.61 -4.44
CA GLY A 144 1.47 -23.43 -3.74
C GLY A 144 0.43 -22.34 -3.63
N THR A 145 0.71 -21.41 -2.75
CA THR A 145 -0.13 -20.24 -2.52
C THR A 145 -0.07 -19.31 -3.73
N THR A 146 -1.23 -18.88 -4.19
CA THR A 146 -1.34 -17.98 -5.33
C THR A 146 -2.05 -16.70 -4.96
N VAL A 147 -1.70 -15.62 -5.64
CA VAL A 147 -2.37 -14.31 -5.57
C VAL A 147 -2.78 -13.86 -6.97
N ALA A 148 -3.78 -13.01 -7.06
CA ALA A 148 -4.26 -12.49 -8.33
C ALA A 148 -4.00 -10.98 -8.42
N PRO A 149 -3.04 -10.51 -9.24
CA PRO A 149 -2.87 -9.10 -9.51
C PRO A 149 -4.13 -8.52 -10.16
N VAL A 150 -4.73 -7.53 -9.52
CA VAL A 150 -5.91 -6.78 -10.00
C VAL A 150 -5.46 -5.52 -10.71
N LEU A 151 -4.44 -4.85 -10.17
CA LEU A 151 -3.82 -3.66 -10.75
C LEU A 151 -2.30 -3.73 -10.51
N ARG A 152 -1.52 -3.61 -11.57
CA ARG A 152 -0.07 -3.51 -11.44
C ARG A 152 0.34 -2.05 -11.22
N HIS A 153 1.47 -1.86 -10.55
CA HIS A 153 2.06 -0.53 -10.41
C HIS A 153 2.32 0.11 -11.77
N GLY A 154 1.92 1.38 -11.91
CA GLY A 154 2.01 2.12 -13.17
C GLY A 154 0.78 1.99 -14.09
N GLU A 155 -0.15 1.08 -13.80
CA GLU A 155 -1.38 0.94 -14.57
C GLU A 155 -2.50 1.86 -14.04
N LYS A 156 -3.52 2.09 -14.87
CA LYS A 156 -4.72 2.83 -14.47
C LYS A 156 -5.71 1.92 -13.79
N LEU A 157 -6.33 2.42 -12.72
CA LEU A 157 -7.35 1.70 -11.98
C LEU A 157 -8.50 1.30 -12.90
N THR A 158 -8.92 0.05 -12.79
CA THR A 158 -10.08 -0.51 -13.47
C THR A 158 -11.24 -0.66 -12.51
N THR A 159 -12.43 -0.91 -13.03
CA THR A 159 -13.65 -1.20 -12.25
C THR A 159 -13.83 -2.70 -11.98
N ARG A 160 -12.81 -3.52 -12.29
CA ARG A 160 -12.86 -4.99 -12.20
C ARG A 160 -12.24 -5.47 -10.90
N PHE A 161 -13.04 -6.18 -10.09
CA PHE A 161 -12.65 -6.69 -8.78
C PHE A 161 -13.08 -8.15 -8.62
N PRO A 162 -12.56 -8.88 -7.59
CA PRO A 162 -12.96 -10.25 -7.32
C PRO A 162 -14.48 -10.43 -7.25
N GLU A 163 -15.01 -11.37 -8.03
CA GLU A 163 -16.45 -11.64 -8.10
C GLU A 163 -16.88 -12.60 -6.98
N ILE A 164 -16.01 -13.54 -6.58
CA ILE A 164 -16.34 -14.61 -5.67
C ILE A 164 -15.26 -14.73 -4.60
N ALA A 165 -15.70 -14.87 -3.36
CA ALA A 165 -14.85 -15.23 -2.23
C ALA A 165 -14.66 -16.76 -2.18
N TYR A 166 -13.42 -17.22 -1.99
CA TYR A 166 -13.12 -18.64 -1.82
C TYR A 166 -11.71 -18.86 -1.29
N GLY A 167 -11.48 -20.02 -0.71
CA GLY A 167 -10.16 -20.48 -0.28
C GLY A 167 -9.76 -20.00 1.10
N MET A 168 -8.49 -20.19 1.41
CA MET A 168 -7.85 -19.85 2.68
C MET A 168 -7.37 -18.39 2.67
N THR A 169 -6.78 -17.95 3.80
CA THR A 169 -6.29 -16.57 3.99
C THR A 169 -4.76 -16.53 4.07
N PRO A 170 -4.01 -16.74 2.96
CA PRO A 170 -2.54 -16.78 2.94
C PRO A 170 -1.93 -15.38 3.03
N MET A 171 -2.16 -14.71 4.14
CA MET A 171 -1.77 -13.31 4.35
C MET A 171 -0.26 -13.13 4.34
N ALA A 172 0.50 -14.04 4.97
CA ALA A 172 1.95 -13.96 5.04
C ALA A 172 2.59 -14.00 3.64
N GLU A 173 2.21 -14.98 2.83
CA GLU A 173 2.72 -15.17 1.47
C GLU A 173 2.31 -14.01 0.55
N SER A 174 1.11 -13.48 0.76
CA SER A 174 0.59 -12.32 0.02
C SER A 174 1.33 -11.05 0.40
N LEU A 175 1.70 -10.88 1.67
CA LEU A 175 2.52 -9.75 2.13
C LEU A 175 3.93 -9.82 1.52
N TRP A 176 4.55 -11.02 1.48
CA TRP A 176 5.83 -11.22 0.80
C TRP A 176 5.75 -10.90 -0.68
N TRP A 177 4.66 -11.31 -1.35
CA TRP A 177 4.40 -10.93 -2.73
C TRP A 177 4.34 -9.40 -2.91
N GLY A 178 3.54 -8.71 -2.08
CA GLY A 178 3.43 -7.24 -2.12
C GLY A 178 4.77 -6.54 -1.94
N MET A 179 5.57 -6.96 -0.96
CA MET A 179 6.92 -6.45 -0.75
C MET A 179 7.81 -6.66 -1.99
N GLN A 180 7.74 -7.84 -2.62
CA GLN A 180 8.50 -8.17 -3.82
C GLN A 180 8.14 -7.24 -4.99
N GLN A 181 6.83 -6.98 -5.21
CA GLN A 181 6.39 -6.06 -6.26
C GLN A 181 6.90 -4.64 -6.05
N MET A 182 7.06 -4.23 -4.79
CA MET A 182 7.46 -2.87 -4.44
C MET A 182 8.98 -2.68 -4.28
N CYS A 183 9.77 -3.75 -4.14
CA CYS A 183 11.22 -3.65 -3.93
C CYS A 183 11.93 -2.88 -5.06
N LEU A 184 11.53 -3.07 -6.30
CA LEU A 184 12.15 -2.45 -7.49
C LEU A 184 11.58 -1.07 -7.84
N LEU A 185 10.57 -0.62 -7.11
CA LEU A 185 9.97 0.69 -7.33
C LEU A 185 10.87 1.81 -6.80
N ARG A 186 10.86 2.93 -7.52
CA ARG A 186 11.72 4.10 -7.23
C ARG A 186 11.17 5.03 -6.16
N GLU A 187 9.94 4.81 -5.72
CA GLU A 187 9.26 5.61 -4.72
C GLU A 187 9.96 5.46 -3.36
N ASN A 188 10.17 6.59 -2.69
CA ASN A 188 10.90 6.64 -1.42
C ASN A 188 10.07 6.07 -0.26
N ARG A 189 8.77 6.29 -0.28
CA ARG A 189 7.84 5.80 0.72
C ARG A 189 7.06 4.62 0.17
N LYS A 190 6.95 3.54 0.93
CA LYS A 190 6.30 2.30 0.52
C LYS A 190 5.28 1.88 1.56
N ILE A 191 4.02 1.86 1.17
CA ILE A 191 2.88 1.56 2.03
C ILE A 191 2.20 0.30 1.55
N ILE A 192 1.95 -0.64 2.45
CA ILE A 192 1.11 -1.82 2.21
C ILE A 192 -0.17 -1.66 3.03
N LEU A 193 -1.31 -1.65 2.35
CA LEU A 193 -2.63 -1.60 2.97
C LEU A 193 -3.32 -2.95 2.79
N ILE A 194 -3.67 -3.60 3.88
CA ILE A 194 -4.36 -4.89 3.87
C ILE A 194 -5.83 -4.65 4.19
N ILE A 195 -6.72 -5.19 3.36
CA ILE A 195 -8.17 -5.15 3.54
C ILE A 195 -8.62 -6.60 3.70
N THR A 196 -9.11 -6.96 4.89
CA THR A 196 -9.46 -8.34 5.26
C THR A 196 -10.61 -8.37 6.26
N ASP A 197 -11.35 -9.47 6.31
CA ASP A 197 -12.35 -9.77 7.34
C ASP A 197 -11.90 -10.92 8.26
N GLY A 198 -10.79 -11.60 7.91
CA GLY A 198 -10.40 -12.86 8.52
C GLY A 198 -9.09 -12.86 9.28
N GLU A 199 -8.85 -14.01 9.91
CA GLU A 199 -7.56 -14.36 10.45
C GLU A 199 -6.68 -14.98 9.36
N PRO A 200 -5.35 -14.77 9.41
CA PRO A 200 -4.43 -15.45 8.51
C PRO A 200 -4.37 -16.94 8.79
N ASP A 201 -4.06 -17.75 7.78
CA ASP A 201 -3.87 -19.20 7.92
C ASP A 201 -2.80 -19.55 8.96
N SER A 202 -1.80 -18.69 9.14
CA SER A 202 -0.76 -18.80 10.16
C SER A 202 -0.48 -17.42 10.76
N ILE A 203 -0.91 -17.22 12.02
CA ILE A 203 -0.64 -16.00 12.77
C ILE A 203 0.87 -15.78 12.96
N PRO A 204 1.69 -16.76 13.35
CA PRO A 204 3.13 -16.57 13.50
C PRO A 204 3.81 -16.17 12.18
N ALA A 205 3.43 -16.80 11.07
CA ALA A 205 3.97 -16.47 9.75
C ALA A 205 3.60 -15.05 9.32
N ALA A 206 2.36 -14.62 9.57
CA ALA A 206 1.91 -13.25 9.30
C ALA A 206 2.66 -12.22 10.16
N GLN A 207 2.81 -12.48 11.45
CA GLN A 207 3.56 -11.61 12.37
C GLN A 207 5.02 -11.45 11.93
N GLU A 208 5.69 -12.54 11.55
CA GLU A 208 7.07 -12.47 11.05
C GLU A 208 7.15 -11.70 9.72
N ALA A 209 6.20 -11.91 8.80
CA ALA A 209 6.14 -11.15 7.55
C ALA A 209 5.97 -9.65 7.80
N PHE A 210 5.09 -9.22 8.73
CA PHE A 210 4.94 -7.82 9.13
C PHE A 210 6.23 -7.25 9.75
N LYS A 211 6.86 -7.99 10.64
CA LYS A 211 8.12 -7.60 11.27
C LYS A 211 9.23 -7.38 10.23
N GLN A 212 9.33 -8.28 9.25
CA GLN A 212 10.28 -8.13 8.15
C GLN A 212 9.92 -6.95 7.23
N ALA A 213 8.65 -6.73 6.94
CA ALA A 213 8.21 -5.55 6.19
C ALA A 213 8.66 -4.26 6.88
N GLN A 214 8.41 -4.12 8.17
CA GLN A 214 8.82 -2.95 8.95
C GLN A 214 10.35 -2.77 8.97
N LYS A 215 11.12 -3.84 9.17
CA LYS A 215 12.60 -3.81 9.11
C LYS A 215 13.13 -3.34 7.75
N LYS A 216 12.39 -3.60 6.67
CA LYS A 216 12.72 -3.16 5.30
C LYS A 216 12.18 -1.77 4.96
N GLY A 217 11.59 -1.07 5.92
CA GLY A 217 11.08 0.29 5.73
C GLY A 217 9.71 0.37 5.06
N PHE A 218 8.96 -0.73 5.01
CA PHE A 218 7.56 -0.70 4.58
C PHE A 218 6.66 -0.26 5.72
N GLU A 219 5.71 0.62 5.43
CA GLU A 219 4.62 0.96 6.33
C GLU A 219 3.44 0.02 6.07
N CYS A 220 3.02 -0.74 7.09
CA CYS A 220 1.90 -1.67 6.96
C CYS A 220 0.70 -1.16 7.73
N TYR A 221 -0.46 -1.16 7.08
CA TYR A 221 -1.76 -0.76 7.63
C TYR A 221 -2.82 -1.82 7.35
N GLY A 222 -3.78 -1.95 8.28
CA GLY A 222 -4.88 -2.90 8.18
C GLY A 222 -6.24 -2.22 8.21
N LEU A 223 -7.14 -2.62 7.32
CA LEU A 223 -8.56 -2.33 7.37
C LEU A 223 -9.33 -3.64 7.56
N GLY A 224 -9.92 -3.81 8.73
CA GLY A 224 -10.85 -4.89 9.02
C GLY A 224 -12.22 -4.57 8.43
N ILE A 225 -12.78 -5.52 7.67
CA ILE A 225 -14.13 -5.43 7.13
C ILE A 225 -15.06 -6.18 8.07
N MET A 226 -15.90 -5.46 8.82
CA MET A 226 -16.86 -6.01 9.78
C MET A 226 -16.22 -6.92 10.86
N CYS A 227 -14.89 -6.96 10.94
CA CYS A 227 -14.15 -7.81 11.87
C CYS A 227 -12.87 -7.14 12.39
N SER A 228 -12.52 -7.40 13.65
CA SER A 228 -11.38 -6.80 14.34
C SER A 228 -10.09 -7.66 14.32
N ASN A 229 -10.10 -8.81 13.66
CA ASN A 229 -8.99 -9.77 13.71
C ASN A 229 -7.64 -9.19 13.28
N ILE A 230 -7.65 -8.27 12.30
CA ILE A 230 -6.44 -7.57 11.87
C ILE A 230 -5.77 -6.76 12.99
N ALA A 231 -6.51 -6.38 14.03
CA ALA A 231 -5.96 -5.63 15.16
C ALA A 231 -5.01 -6.46 16.03
N THR A 232 -5.11 -7.79 16.00
CA THR A 232 -4.17 -8.69 16.70
C THR A 232 -2.78 -8.67 16.05
N LEU A 233 -2.73 -8.44 14.74
CA LEU A 233 -1.49 -8.37 13.95
C LEU A 233 -0.93 -6.95 13.90
N LEU A 234 -1.81 -5.96 13.82
CA LEU A 234 -1.47 -4.54 13.67
C LEU A 234 -2.22 -3.68 14.71
N PRO A 235 -1.93 -3.80 16.02
CA PRO A 235 -2.75 -3.18 17.08
C PRO A 235 -2.81 -1.64 17.00
N HIS A 236 -1.75 -1.01 16.51
CA HIS A 236 -1.69 0.46 16.39
C HIS A 236 -1.80 0.98 14.95
N ALA A 237 -1.90 0.07 13.98
CA ALA A 237 -1.92 0.39 12.56
C ALA A 237 -3.10 -0.26 11.83
N SER A 238 -4.19 -0.53 12.55
CA SER A 238 -5.42 -1.05 11.97
C SER A 238 -6.65 -0.27 12.41
N ARG A 239 -7.72 -0.38 11.62
CA ARG A 239 -9.06 0.11 11.92
C ARG A 239 -10.08 -0.86 11.36
N VAL A 240 -11.26 -0.87 11.97
CA VAL A 240 -12.41 -1.66 11.50
C VAL A 240 -13.39 -0.72 10.85
N ILE A 241 -14.01 -1.17 9.78
CA ILE A 241 -15.10 -0.49 9.09
C ILE A 241 -16.23 -1.48 8.82
N GLU A 242 -17.46 -1.04 9.04
CA GLU A 242 -18.68 -1.80 8.80
C GLU A 242 -19.44 -1.23 7.60
N THR A 243 -19.18 0.03 7.30
CA THR A 243 -19.85 0.75 6.21
C THR A 243 -18.88 1.65 5.47
N LEU A 244 -19.16 1.91 4.19
CA LEU A 244 -18.30 2.73 3.34
C LEU A 244 -18.08 4.17 3.84
N PRO A 245 -19.06 4.88 4.46
CA PRO A 245 -18.84 6.21 5.03
C PRO A 245 -17.79 6.27 6.13
N GLN A 246 -17.55 5.16 6.84
CA GLN A 246 -16.51 5.06 7.88
C GLN A 246 -15.09 5.02 7.31
N LEU A 247 -14.94 4.77 6.00
CA LEU A 247 -13.63 4.62 5.34
C LEU A 247 -12.76 5.88 5.47
N ALA A 248 -13.31 7.06 5.16
CA ALA A 248 -12.53 8.29 5.15
C ALA A 248 -11.95 8.63 6.54
N PRO A 249 -12.72 8.63 7.64
CA PRO A 249 -12.18 8.85 8.98
C PRO A 249 -11.23 7.72 9.44
N ALA A 250 -11.47 6.47 9.04
CA ALA A 250 -10.60 5.35 9.40
C ALA A 250 -9.21 5.47 8.75
N LEU A 251 -9.15 5.71 7.44
CA LEU A 251 -7.90 5.92 6.71
C LEU A 251 -7.14 7.15 7.21
N PHE A 252 -7.84 8.25 7.47
CA PHE A 252 -7.20 9.45 7.99
C PHE A 252 -6.50 9.17 9.32
N LYS A 253 -7.18 8.54 10.27
CA LYS A 253 -6.60 8.17 11.58
C LYS A 253 -5.44 7.19 11.45
N LEU A 254 -5.49 6.24 10.49
CA LEU A 254 -4.40 5.30 10.25
C LEU A 254 -3.14 6.02 9.76
N LEU A 255 -3.27 6.86 8.75
CA LEU A 255 -2.14 7.51 8.11
C LEU A 255 -1.60 8.71 8.91
N GLU A 256 -2.46 9.42 9.68
CA GLU A 256 -2.02 10.46 10.61
C GLU A 256 -1.14 9.88 11.72
N GLY A 257 -1.49 8.73 12.26
CA GLY A 257 -0.68 8.02 13.25
C GLY A 257 0.71 7.65 12.74
N ALA A 258 0.88 7.50 11.43
CA ALA A 258 2.16 7.26 10.78
C ALA A 258 3.06 8.50 10.74
N LEU A 259 2.48 9.65 10.42
CA LEU A 259 3.23 10.92 10.37
C LEU A 259 3.80 11.29 11.75
N ARG A 260 3.04 11.01 12.81
CA ARG A 260 3.50 11.28 14.19
C ARG A 260 4.61 10.34 14.68
N ARG A 261 4.78 9.16 14.06
CA ARG A 261 5.84 8.20 14.44
C ARG A 261 7.15 8.45 13.70
N ASN A 262 7.10 9.17 12.60
CA ASN A 262 8.26 9.49 11.76
C ASN A 262 8.78 10.94 11.96
N ALA A 263 8.12 11.71 12.84
CA ALA A 263 8.53 13.04 13.29
C ALA A 263 9.22 12.94 14.68
#